data_907410e87de86a0b668825fd0108d82e
#
_entry.id   907410e87de86a0b668825fd0108d82e
#
_cell.length_a   1.000
_cell.length_b   1.000
_cell.length_c   1.000
_cell.angle_alpha   90.00
_cell.angle_beta   90.00
_cell.angle_gamma   90.00
#
_symmetry.space_group_name_H-M   'P 1'
#
loop_
_entity.id
_entity.type
_entity.pdbx_description
1 polymer ?
#
loop_
_entity_poly.entity_id
_entity_poly.type
_entity_poly.pdbx_seq_one_letter_code
_entity_poly.pdbx_strand_id
1 'polypeptide(L)'
;MNDLPDTRAAAAAGPPPSRATLPAGRLPAYALLDNIRSAWNVGSMFRTADAVGLAGLYLGGVTATPPRADLEKTALGATQTVPWDYWPDAAACARRLRADGLALVVLEQTPAAVDWEAADLPFPHCFVVGHEVHGVAPELLTQADLVVEIPMFGAKRSLNVAVSFGLLAYHVRRRWMRQPPGKGAR
;
A
#
# COMPACT_ATOMS: atom_id res chain seq x y z
N MET A 1 -4.33 19.33 33.12
CA MET A 1 -3.93 20.20 32.01
C MET A 1 -2.80 19.49 31.31
N ASN A 2 -3.13 18.68 30.29
CA ASN A 2 -2.14 17.97 29.49
C ASN A 2 -1.97 18.76 28.20
N ASP A 3 -0.95 19.60 28.16
CA ASP A 3 -0.46 20.20 26.91
C ASP A 3 0.18 19.11 26.08
N LEU A 4 -0.63 18.46 25.24
CA LEU A 4 -0.10 17.74 24.10
C LEU A 4 0.42 18.79 23.10
N PRO A 5 1.67 18.69 22.61
CA PRO A 5 2.18 19.64 21.64
C PRO A 5 1.28 19.69 20.41
N ASP A 6 1.01 20.89 19.93
CA ASP A 6 0.24 21.15 18.71
C ASP A 6 0.94 20.48 17.51
N THR A 7 0.43 19.31 17.11
CA THR A 7 1.00 18.51 16.00
C THR A 7 0.62 19.06 14.62
N ARG A 8 0.05 20.27 14.53
CA ARG A 8 -0.37 20.88 13.26
C ARG A 8 0.75 21.41 12.39
N ALA A 9 2.01 21.36 12.85
CA ALA A 9 3.16 21.92 12.13
C ALA A 9 4.21 20.89 11.72
N ALA A 10 3.97 19.59 11.86
CA ALA A 10 4.87 18.60 11.27
C ALA A 10 4.61 18.54 9.77
N ALA A 11 5.59 18.91 8.96
CA ALA A 11 5.51 18.83 7.51
C ALA A 11 5.13 17.41 7.10
N ALA A 12 4.05 17.27 6.30
CA ALA A 12 3.69 15.99 5.70
C ALA A 12 4.92 15.41 4.98
N ALA A 13 5.11 14.10 5.10
CA ALA A 13 6.16 13.40 4.41
C ALA A 13 5.93 13.50 2.91
N GLY A 14 6.28 14.37 2.14
CA GLY A 14 6.04 14.63 0.71
C GLY A 14 5.64 13.42 -0.15
N PRO A 15 5.53 13.55 -1.45
CA PRO A 15 5.14 12.45 -2.34
C PRO A 15 6.14 11.28 -2.25
N PRO A 16 5.69 10.03 -2.52
CA PRO A 16 6.59 8.88 -2.51
C PRO A 16 7.76 9.07 -3.46
N PRO A 17 8.98 8.68 -3.05
CA PRO A 17 10.16 8.77 -3.90
C PRO A 17 9.99 7.88 -5.14
N SER A 18 10.51 8.31 -6.29
CA SER A 18 10.63 7.46 -7.46
C SER A 18 11.64 6.31 -7.22
N ARG A 19 11.64 5.31 -8.09
CA ARG A 19 12.67 4.25 -8.03
C ARG A 19 14.11 4.81 -7.98
N ALA A 20 14.37 5.87 -8.73
CA ALA A 20 15.70 6.49 -8.81
C ALA A 20 16.10 7.26 -7.55
N THR A 21 15.12 7.70 -6.76
CA THR A 21 15.34 8.53 -5.54
C THR A 21 15.01 7.78 -4.25
N LEU A 22 14.78 6.46 -4.32
CA LEU A 22 14.43 5.66 -3.16
C LEU A 22 15.57 5.69 -2.12
N PRO A 23 15.29 6.12 -0.87
CA PRO A 23 16.31 6.16 0.16
C PRO A 23 16.86 4.77 0.49
N ALA A 24 18.16 4.69 0.76
CA ALA A 24 18.79 3.44 1.18
C ALA A 24 18.09 2.86 2.41
N GLY A 25 17.84 1.55 2.39
CA GLY A 25 17.16 0.82 3.47
C GLY A 25 15.63 0.84 3.42
N ARG A 26 14.99 1.66 2.57
CA ARG A 26 13.55 1.55 2.28
C ARG A 26 13.28 0.35 1.38
N LEU A 27 12.13 -0.28 1.61
CA LEU A 27 11.63 -1.37 0.79
C LEU A 27 11.21 -0.82 -0.59
N PRO A 28 11.71 -1.32 -1.72
CA PRO A 28 11.29 -0.87 -3.05
C PRO A 28 9.91 -1.40 -3.41
N ALA A 29 8.94 -1.14 -2.55
CA ALA A 29 7.55 -1.48 -2.69
C ALA A 29 6.68 -0.33 -2.20
N TYR A 30 5.60 -0.09 -2.93
CA TYR A 30 4.61 0.94 -2.69
C TYR A 30 3.24 0.28 -2.52
N ALA A 31 2.25 1.02 -2.02
CA ALA A 31 0.88 0.55 -2.06
C ALA A 31 -0.06 1.61 -2.60
N LEU A 32 -1.03 1.19 -3.41
CA LEU A 32 -2.15 2.00 -3.88
C LEU A 32 -3.42 1.56 -3.15
N LEU A 33 -4.04 2.48 -2.44
CA LEU A 33 -5.28 2.30 -1.72
C LEU A 33 -6.44 2.74 -2.61
N ASP A 34 -7.16 1.80 -3.21
CA ASP A 34 -8.23 2.09 -4.17
C ASP A 34 -9.57 2.24 -3.46
N ASN A 35 -10.04 3.50 -3.32
CA ASN A 35 -11.34 3.81 -2.76
C ASN A 35 -11.60 3.29 -1.34
N ILE A 36 -10.60 3.33 -0.46
CA ILE A 36 -10.73 2.91 0.94
C ILE A 36 -11.49 3.98 1.73
N ARG A 37 -12.75 3.71 2.08
CA ARG A 37 -13.61 4.69 2.73
C ARG A 37 -13.33 4.88 4.22
N SER A 38 -12.91 3.84 4.91
CA SER A 38 -12.67 3.88 6.35
C SER A 38 -11.35 4.58 6.68
N ALA A 39 -11.42 5.77 7.24
CA ALA A 39 -10.24 6.50 7.70
C ALA A 39 -9.45 5.71 8.78
N TRP A 40 -10.13 4.90 9.59
CA TRP A 40 -9.48 4.00 10.56
C TRP A 40 -8.63 2.93 9.88
N ASN A 41 -9.13 2.34 8.78
CA ASN A 41 -8.36 1.39 7.98
C ASN A 41 -7.15 2.08 7.35
N VAL A 42 -7.34 3.26 6.74
CA VAL A 42 -6.24 4.02 6.12
C VAL A 42 -5.16 4.37 7.13
N GLY A 43 -5.53 4.87 8.33
CA GLY A 43 -4.57 5.15 9.38
C GLY A 43 -3.80 3.91 9.85
N SER A 44 -4.48 2.76 9.96
CA SER A 44 -3.84 1.47 10.28
C SER A 44 -2.87 1.03 9.18
N MET A 45 -3.19 1.29 7.90
CA MET A 45 -2.31 1.01 6.77
C MET A 45 -1.07 1.91 6.77
N PHE A 46 -1.20 3.21 7.10
CA PHE A 46 -0.06 4.10 7.31
C PHE A 46 0.90 3.54 8.37
N ARG A 47 0.35 3.14 9.53
CA ARG A 47 1.15 2.56 10.61
C ARG A 47 1.86 1.28 10.19
N THR A 48 1.19 0.42 9.45
CA THR A 48 1.80 -0.80 8.91
C THR A 48 2.86 -0.49 7.86
N ALA A 49 2.61 0.47 6.97
CA ALA A 49 3.56 0.91 5.95
C ALA A 49 4.86 1.45 6.57
N ASP A 50 4.75 2.21 7.67
CA ASP A 50 5.90 2.65 8.45
C ASP A 50 6.66 1.46 9.03
N ALA A 51 5.96 0.54 9.70
CA ALA A 51 6.56 -0.62 10.35
C ALA A 51 7.36 -1.53 9.41
N VAL A 52 6.88 -1.73 8.17
CA VAL A 52 7.58 -2.55 7.17
C VAL A 52 8.57 -1.74 6.32
N GLY A 53 8.56 -0.40 6.44
CA GLY A 53 9.43 0.51 5.69
C GLY A 53 9.07 0.59 4.20
N LEU A 54 7.77 0.61 3.83
CA LEU A 54 7.35 0.84 2.45
C LEU A 54 7.91 2.17 1.91
N ALA A 55 8.19 2.22 0.62
CA ALA A 55 8.63 3.43 -0.06
C ALA A 55 7.59 4.55 0.01
N GLY A 56 6.30 4.20 -0.02
CA GLY A 56 5.22 5.16 0.14
C GLY A 56 3.83 4.58 -0.15
N LEU A 57 2.82 5.44 0.04
CA LEU A 57 1.41 5.14 -0.21
C LEU A 57 0.85 6.09 -1.27
N TYR A 58 0.01 5.56 -2.14
CA TYR A 58 -0.83 6.32 -3.07
C TYR A 58 -2.29 6.16 -2.63
N LEU A 59 -2.99 7.27 -2.46
CA LEU A 59 -4.36 7.31 -1.96
C LEU A 59 -5.29 7.63 -3.13
N GLY A 60 -6.03 6.62 -3.61
CA GLY A 60 -6.84 6.71 -4.82
C GLY A 60 -8.32 7.00 -4.57
N GLY A 61 -8.94 7.84 -5.39
CA GLY A 61 -10.39 8.08 -5.41
C GLY A 61 -10.91 8.67 -4.11
N VAL A 62 -11.88 8.00 -3.48
CA VAL A 62 -12.51 8.45 -2.22
C VAL A 62 -11.74 8.04 -0.97
N THR A 63 -10.53 7.52 -1.11
CA THR A 63 -9.67 7.14 0.02
C THR A 63 -9.44 8.34 0.94
N ALA A 64 -9.63 8.11 2.24
CA ALA A 64 -9.39 9.15 3.24
C ALA A 64 -7.94 9.64 3.23
N THR A 65 -7.74 10.95 3.24
CA THR A 65 -6.40 11.59 3.21
C THR A 65 -6.09 12.30 4.52
N PRO A 66 -4.83 12.36 4.95
CA PRO A 66 -4.42 13.30 6.00
C PRO A 66 -4.63 14.77 5.57
N PRO A 67 -4.83 15.72 6.53
CA PRO A 67 -5.01 15.46 7.95
C PRO A 67 -6.49 15.20 8.29
N ARG A 68 -6.78 14.07 8.94
CA ARG A 68 -8.11 13.76 9.48
C ARG A 68 -7.97 13.18 10.88
N ALA A 69 -8.74 13.70 11.84
CA ALA A 69 -8.61 13.29 13.23
C ALA A 69 -8.89 11.78 13.49
N ASP A 70 -9.83 11.19 12.74
CA ASP A 70 -10.15 9.77 12.80
C ASP A 70 -9.06 8.87 12.19
N LEU A 71 -8.39 9.35 11.13
CA LEU A 71 -7.23 8.68 10.53
C LEU A 71 -6.02 8.75 11.47
N GLU A 72 -5.70 9.94 11.98
CA GLU A 72 -4.53 10.15 12.85
C GLU A 72 -4.57 9.33 14.13
N LYS A 73 -5.78 9.03 14.66
CA LYS A 73 -5.95 8.16 15.85
C LYS A 73 -5.38 6.76 15.66
N THR A 74 -5.39 6.23 14.45
CA THR A 74 -4.84 4.89 14.14
C THR A 74 -3.46 4.94 13.50
N ALA A 75 -3.15 6.00 12.77
CA ALA A 75 -1.85 6.21 12.15
C ALA A 75 -0.74 6.48 13.19
N LEU A 76 -1.07 7.10 14.33
CA LEU A 76 -0.13 7.40 15.42
C LEU A 76 1.15 8.10 14.95
N GLY A 77 0.99 9.10 14.06
CA GLY A 77 2.11 9.89 13.51
C GLY A 77 2.74 9.29 12.26
N ALA A 78 2.35 8.09 11.82
CA ALA A 78 2.93 7.47 10.61
C ALA A 78 2.65 8.27 9.32
N THR A 79 1.65 9.13 9.29
CA THR A 79 1.37 10.07 8.19
C THR A 79 2.50 11.09 7.97
N GLN A 80 3.34 11.30 8.97
CA GLN A 80 4.49 12.22 8.93
C GLN A 80 5.79 11.52 8.49
N THR A 81 5.85 10.18 8.58
CA THR A 81 7.05 9.40 8.30
C THR A 81 6.96 8.59 7.01
N VAL A 82 5.74 8.19 6.62
CA VAL A 82 5.48 7.47 5.37
C VAL A 82 5.17 8.47 4.26
N PRO A 83 5.96 8.56 3.20
CA PRO A 83 5.63 9.37 2.03
C PRO A 83 4.30 8.96 1.43
N TRP A 84 3.47 9.92 1.01
CA TRP A 84 2.20 9.64 0.37
C TRP A 84 1.81 10.71 -0.64
N ASP A 85 0.95 10.32 -1.58
CA ASP A 85 0.37 11.22 -2.58
C ASP A 85 -1.09 10.85 -2.84
N TYR A 86 -1.90 11.81 -3.25
CA TYR A 86 -3.31 11.62 -3.56
C TYR A 86 -3.58 11.69 -5.06
N TRP A 87 -4.36 10.74 -5.54
CA TRP A 87 -4.78 10.66 -6.94
C TRP A 87 -6.30 10.51 -7.06
N PRO A 88 -7.00 11.50 -7.66
CA PRO A 88 -8.45 11.40 -7.87
C PRO A 88 -8.88 10.17 -8.67
N ASP A 89 -8.02 9.71 -9.60
CA ASP A 89 -8.20 8.51 -10.42
C ASP A 89 -7.08 7.50 -10.10
N ALA A 90 -7.46 6.42 -9.38
CA ALA A 90 -6.54 5.35 -9.02
C ALA A 90 -5.98 4.61 -10.26
N ALA A 91 -6.78 4.47 -11.33
CA ALA A 91 -6.32 3.84 -12.57
C ALA A 91 -5.29 4.71 -13.31
N ALA A 92 -5.42 6.03 -13.26
CA ALA A 92 -4.40 6.95 -13.79
C ALA A 92 -3.11 6.88 -12.97
N CYS A 93 -3.21 6.76 -11.63
CA CYS A 93 -2.07 6.51 -10.77
C CYS A 93 -1.34 5.22 -11.16
N ALA A 94 -2.06 4.11 -11.31
CA ALA A 94 -1.49 2.83 -11.71
C ALA A 94 -0.77 2.91 -13.06
N ARG A 95 -1.38 3.56 -14.07
CA ARG A 95 -0.73 3.80 -15.37
C ARG A 95 0.59 4.56 -15.24
N ARG A 96 0.61 5.59 -14.40
CA ARG A 96 1.82 6.37 -14.14
C ARG A 96 2.90 5.53 -13.48
N LEU A 97 2.56 4.76 -12.44
CA LEU A 97 3.51 3.91 -11.72
C LEU A 97 4.12 2.85 -12.64
N ARG A 98 3.31 2.24 -13.52
CA ARG A 98 3.81 1.29 -14.53
C ARG A 98 4.74 1.96 -15.55
N ALA A 99 4.41 3.17 -16.00
CA ALA A 99 5.30 3.95 -16.88
C ALA A 99 6.63 4.29 -16.19
N ASP A 100 6.64 4.45 -14.87
CA ASP A 100 7.84 4.67 -14.06
C ASP A 100 8.59 3.34 -13.75
N GLY A 101 8.15 2.21 -14.32
CA GLY A 101 8.83 0.92 -14.25
C GLY A 101 8.51 0.08 -13.00
N LEU A 102 7.40 0.38 -12.30
CA LEU A 102 6.91 -0.46 -11.23
C LEU A 102 5.94 -1.52 -11.79
N ALA A 103 6.08 -2.76 -11.33
CA ALA A 103 5.06 -3.76 -11.57
C ALA A 103 3.82 -3.48 -10.70
N LEU A 104 2.63 -3.80 -11.18
CA LEU A 104 1.38 -3.68 -10.45
C LEU A 104 0.94 -5.05 -9.93
N VAL A 105 0.92 -5.23 -8.61
CA VAL A 105 0.48 -6.44 -7.93
C VAL A 105 -0.87 -6.18 -7.28
N VAL A 106 -1.93 -6.84 -7.69
CA VAL A 106 -3.27 -6.61 -7.15
C VAL A 106 -3.63 -7.69 -6.15
N LEU A 107 -4.08 -7.30 -4.96
CA LEU A 107 -4.63 -8.21 -3.95
C LEU A 107 -6.13 -8.31 -4.11
N GLU A 108 -6.61 -9.38 -4.75
CA GLU A 108 -8.03 -9.62 -5.00
C GLU A 108 -8.30 -11.10 -5.26
N GLN A 109 -9.50 -11.56 -4.92
CA GLN A 109 -9.96 -12.92 -5.22
C GLN A 109 -10.52 -12.98 -6.64
N THR A 110 -9.79 -13.59 -7.55
CA THR A 110 -10.22 -13.81 -8.93
C THR A 110 -9.84 -15.24 -9.38
N PRO A 111 -10.51 -15.79 -10.43
CA PRO A 111 -10.14 -17.11 -10.95
C PRO A 111 -8.67 -17.23 -11.43
N ALA A 112 -8.03 -16.11 -11.72
CA ALA A 112 -6.63 -16.05 -12.17
C ALA A 112 -5.64 -15.70 -11.03
N ALA A 113 -6.13 -15.50 -9.80
CA ALA A 113 -5.28 -15.14 -8.68
C ALA A 113 -4.37 -16.30 -8.28
N VAL A 114 -3.15 -15.95 -7.89
CA VAL A 114 -2.17 -16.89 -7.34
C VAL A 114 -2.15 -16.74 -5.82
N ASP A 115 -1.97 -17.84 -5.11
CA ASP A 115 -1.74 -17.79 -3.65
C ASP A 115 -0.58 -16.83 -3.34
N TRP A 116 -0.84 -15.87 -2.45
CA TRP A 116 0.11 -14.81 -2.09
C TRP A 116 1.45 -15.32 -1.57
N GLU A 117 1.46 -16.47 -0.89
CA GLU A 117 2.70 -17.06 -0.37
C GLU A 117 3.53 -17.73 -1.47
N ALA A 118 2.87 -18.30 -2.49
CA ALA A 118 3.50 -18.94 -3.63
C ALA A 118 3.93 -17.96 -4.72
N ALA A 119 3.37 -16.74 -4.72
CA ALA A 119 3.61 -15.75 -5.76
C ALA A 119 5.08 -15.30 -5.82
N ASP A 120 5.64 -15.22 -7.04
CA ASP A 120 6.94 -14.61 -7.27
C ASP A 120 6.77 -13.10 -7.46
N LEU A 121 6.89 -12.36 -6.36
CA LEU A 121 6.66 -10.91 -6.34
C LEU A 121 7.79 -10.17 -7.06
N PRO A 122 7.49 -9.42 -8.13
CA PRO A 122 8.49 -8.59 -8.82
C PRO A 122 8.92 -7.42 -7.93
N PHE A 123 10.15 -6.91 -8.10
CA PHE A 123 10.62 -5.69 -7.45
C PHE A 123 11.31 -4.78 -8.48
N PRO A 124 11.09 -3.46 -8.46
CA PRO A 124 10.13 -2.75 -7.58
C PRO A 124 8.68 -2.96 -8.01
N HIS A 125 7.74 -2.86 -7.07
CA HIS A 125 6.31 -2.96 -7.38
C HIS A 125 5.45 -2.00 -6.54
N CYS A 126 4.23 -1.79 -7.01
CA CYS A 126 3.14 -1.23 -6.23
C CYS A 126 2.06 -2.30 -6.04
N PHE A 127 1.72 -2.65 -4.81
CA PHE A 127 0.57 -3.51 -4.58
C PHE A 127 -0.70 -2.69 -4.34
N VAL A 128 -1.83 -3.21 -4.81
CA VAL A 128 -3.14 -2.55 -4.76
C VAL A 128 -4.06 -3.30 -3.81
N VAL A 129 -4.74 -2.57 -2.94
CA VAL A 129 -5.86 -3.06 -2.14
C VAL A 129 -7.10 -2.22 -2.44
N GLY A 130 -8.26 -2.86 -2.52
CA GLY A 130 -9.49 -2.23 -2.99
C GLY A 130 -10.51 -1.93 -1.89
N HIS A 131 -11.61 -1.36 -2.32
CA HIS A 131 -12.76 -0.99 -1.52
C HIS A 131 -13.28 -2.18 -0.69
N GLU A 132 -13.69 -1.92 0.56
CA GLU A 132 -14.07 -2.94 1.54
C GLU A 132 -15.26 -3.84 1.11
N VAL A 133 -16.10 -3.36 0.20
CA VAL A 133 -17.29 -4.08 -0.29
C VAL A 133 -17.16 -4.50 -1.75
N HIS A 134 -16.58 -3.64 -2.58
CA HIS A 134 -16.54 -3.83 -4.04
C HIS A 134 -15.23 -4.40 -4.54
N GLY A 135 -14.22 -4.54 -3.67
CA GLY A 135 -12.88 -4.97 -4.06
C GLY A 135 -12.14 -3.93 -4.89
N VAL A 136 -11.15 -4.38 -5.66
CA VAL A 136 -10.34 -3.55 -6.55
C VAL A 136 -11.10 -3.25 -7.83
N ALA A 137 -11.05 -2.00 -8.30
CA ALA A 137 -11.73 -1.57 -9.53
C ALA A 137 -11.27 -2.40 -10.75
N PRO A 138 -12.21 -2.78 -11.67
CA PRO A 138 -11.88 -3.59 -12.85
C PRO A 138 -10.76 -2.99 -13.72
N GLU A 139 -10.70 -1.67 -13.79
CA GLU A 139 -9.68 -0.93 -14.54
C GLU A 139 -8.26 -1.13 -13.96
N LEU A 140 -8.15 -1.39 -12.66
CA LEU A 140 -6.88 -1.72 -12.00
C LEU A 140 -6.53 -3.20 -12.21
N LEU A 141 -7.52 -4.08 -12.15
CA LEU A 141 -7.33 -5.50 -12.45
C LEU A 141 -6.81 -5.74 -13.88
N THR A 142 -7.32 -4.99 -14.87
CA THR A 142 -6.84 -5.09 -16.26
C THR A 142 -5.41 -4.58 -16.45
N GLN A 143 -4.90 -3.78 -15.53
CA GLN A 143 -3.53 -3.26 -15.54
C GLN A 143 -2.56 -4.12 -14.73
N ALA A 144 -3.06 -5.11 -13.97
CA ALA A 144 -2.24 -5.93 -13.09
C ALA A 144 -1.21 -6.76 -13.87
N ASP A 145 0.03 -6.74 -13.41
CA ASP A 145 1.07 -7.66 -13.87
C ASP A 145 0.99 -8.99 -13.11
N LEU A 146 0.39 -8.96 -11.90
CA LEU A 146 0.16 -10.12 -11.05
C LEU A 146 -1.07 -9.89 -10.17
N VAL A 147 -1.96 -10.87 -10.07
CA VAL A 147 -3.05 -10.87 -9.10
C VAL A 147 -2.76 -11.96 -8.06
N VAL A 148 -2.81 -11.59 -6.79
CA VAL A 148 -2.60 -12.49 -5.66
C VAL A 148 -3.82 -12.52 -4.76
N GLU A 149 -4.08 -13.67 -4.12
CA GLU A 149 -5.13 -13.80 -3.13
C GLU A 149 -4.62 -14.36 -1.81
N ILE A 150 -5.30 -14.00 -0.73
CA ILE A 150 -5.13 -14.63 0.58
C ILE A 150 -6.23 -15.69 0.72
N PRO A 151 -5.90 -17.00 0.77
CA PRO A 151 -6.89 -18.07 0.85
C PRO A 151 -7.75 -17.95 2.12
N MET A 152 -9.03 -18.23 1.97
CA MET A 152 -10.00 -18.21 3.08
C MET A 152 -10.44 -19.63 3.41
N PHE A 153 -10.19 -20.09 4.63
CA PHE A 153 -10.48 -21.46 5.06
C PHE A 153 -11.74 -21.59 5.93
N GLY A 154 -12.38 -20.47 6.24
CA GLY A 154 -13.56 -20.40 7.09
C GLY A 154 -14.84 -20.05 6.32
N ALA A 155 -15.91 -19.72 7.06
CA ALA A 155 -17.19 -19.31 6.48
C ALA A 155 -17.19 -17.90 5.88
N LYS A 156 -16.26 -17.04 6.28
CA LYS A 156 -16.12 -15.68 5.72
C LYS A 156 -15.33 -15.74 4.42
N ARG A 157 -15.69 -14.85 3.48
CA ARG A 157 -15.07 -14.78 2.15
C ARG A 157 -14.02 -13.68 2.02
N SER A 158 -13.90 -12.82 3.03
CA SER A 158 -12.93 -11.73 3.00
C SER A 158 -12.43 -11.40 4.40
N LEU A 159 -11.25 -10.79 4.47
CA LEU A 159 -10.70 -10.16 5.67
C LEU A 159 -11.00 -8.65 5.65
N ASN A 160 -10.82 -8.00 6.79
CA ASN A 160 -10.73 -6.55 6.84
C ASN A 160 -9.54 -6.11 5.96
N VAL A 161 -9.74 -5.06 5.15
CA VAL A 161 -8.74 -4.61 4.18
C VAL A 161 -7.41 -4.18 4.82
N ALA A 162 -7.43 -3.58 6.02
CA ALA A 162 -6.20 -3.22 6.73
C ALA A 162 -5.47 -4.46 7.25
N VAL A 163 -6.18 -5.56 7.56
CA VAL A 163 -5.59 -6.85 7.91
C VAL A 163 -4.94 -7.47 6.68
N SER A 164 -5.65 -7.54 5.54
CA SER A 164 -5.12 -8.05 4.27
C SER A 164 -3.88 -7.29 3.83
N PHE A 165 -3.93 -5.95 3.92
CA PHE A 165 -2.80 -5.07 3.67
C PHE A 165 -1.61 -5.43 4.55
N GLY A 166 -1.83 -5.62 5.85
CA GLY A 166 -0.77 -5.95 6.80
C GLY A 166 -0.09 -7.28 6.50
N LEU A 167 -0.88 -8.31 6.19
CA LEU A 167 -0.37 -9.63 5.80
C LEU A 167 0.52 -9.53 4.56
N LEU A 168 0.02 -8.89 3.49
CA LEU A 168 0.78 -8.75 2.25
C LEU A 168 2.03 -7.87 2.43
N ALA A 169 1.93 -6.75 3.14
CA ALA A 169 3.06 -5.85 3.38
C ALA A 169 4.22 -6.54 4.11
N TYR A 170 3.93 -7.34 5.15
CA TYR A 170 4.95 -8.14 5.84
C TYR A 170 5.50 -9.28 4.99
N HIS A 171 4.65 -9.90 4.16
CA HIS A 171 5.12 -10.90 3.20
C HIS A 171 6.09 -10.29 2.18
N VAL A 172 5.74 -9.15 1.58
CA VAL A 172 6.60 -8.37 0.67
C VAL A 172 7.94 -8.06 1.34
N ARG A 173 7.94 -7.59 2.60
CA ARG A 173 9.17 -7.32 3.35
C ARG A 173 10.03 -8.59 3.53
N ARG A 174 9.41 -9.72 3.89
CA ARG A 174 10.12 -10.99 4.04
C ARG A 174 10.69 -11.50 2.72
N ARG A 175 9.96 -11.36 1.61
CA ARG A 175 10.44 -11.74 0.26
C ARG A 175 11.63 -10.89 -0.14
N TRP A 176 11.59 -9.58 0.09
CA TRP A 176 12.72 -8.69 -0.16
C TRP A 176 13.97 -9.09 0.63
N MET A 177 13.84 -9.36 1.93
CA MET A 177 14.96 -9.75 2.78
C MET A 177 15.62 -11.08 2.38
N ARG A 178 14.90 -11.93 1.67
CA ARG A 178 15.41 -13.23 1.17
C ARG A 178 16.03 -13.15 -0.21
N GLN A 179 15.95 -12.02 -0.89
CA GLN A 179 16.63 -11.85 -2.18
C GLN A 179 18.15 -11.85 -1.96
N PRO A 180 18.92 -12.54 -2.80
CA PRO A 180 20.38 -12.50 -2.72
C PRO A 180 20.85 -11.06 -2.95
N PRO A 181 21.90 -10.60 -2.23
CA PRO A 181 22.44 -9.27 -2.42
C PRO A 181 22.86 -9.08 -3.88
N GLY A 182 22.31 -8.05 -4.54
CA GLY A 182 22.64 -7.68 -5.93
C GLY A 182 21.53 -7.77 -6.96
N LYS A 183 20.36 -8.37 -6.67
CA LYS A 183 19.23 -8.37 -7.62
C LYS A 183 18.34 -7.10 -7.56
N GLY A 184 18.52 -6.24 -6.59
CA GLY A 184 17.69 -5.03 -6.39
C GLY A 184 18.38 -3.70 -6.73
N ALA A 185 19.62 -3.71 -7.23
CA ALA A 185 20.42 -2.52 -7.51
C ALA A 185 20.84 -2.45 -9.00
N ARG A 186 19.89 -2.57 -9.93
CA ARG A 186 20.11 -2.22 -11.34
C ARG A 186 18.95 -1.40 -11.84
#